data_810d4499e7aa2f7ff80a90ca1916652b
#
_entry.id   810d4499e7aa2f7ff80a90ca1916652b
#
_cell.length_a   1.000
_cell.length_b   1.000
_cell.length_c   1.000
_cell.angle_alpha   90.00
_cell.angle_beta   90.00
_cell.angle_gamma   90.00
#
_symmetry.space_group_name_H-M   'P 1'
#
loop_
_entity.id
_entity.type
_entity.pdbx_description
1 polymer ?
#
loop_
_entity_poly.entity_id
_entity_poly.type
_entity_poly.pdbx_seq_one_letter_code
_entity_poly.pdbx_strand_id
1 'polypeptide(L)'
;MIPPSGAQYEIASGGASAVVTEIGGGLRAYPGVLLGYGLDEMCGSARGQVLAPWPNRLADGRYTWEGEELQLPLTEPHSGSAIHGLVRWASWQPVERAADRVTMEHLLHPQPGYPFTLLLRVEYRLAADGLTVRTTAENAGTRAAPFGCGHHPYVAAPSGRVDDLELEGEPVGERKLDETQHRGGAWRVRDGEVTVWADDAWPWLQLFTGDLPDIRRRGLAVEPMTCPPNALATGEGLIRLEPGQAFEGTWGIETATDKGEDT
;
A
#
# COMPACT_ATOMS: atom_id res chain seq x y z
N MET A 1 -2.90 -19.01 -20.10
CA MET A 1 -3.21 -19.20 -18.65
C MET A 1 -3.34 -17.80 -18.05
N ILE A 2 -4.32 -17.55 -17.19
CA ILE A 2 -4.48 -16.22 -16.55
C ILE A 2 -3.70 -16.25 -15.24
N PRO A 3 -2.75 -15.31 -15.00
CA PRO A 3 -2.03 -15.21 -13.75
C PRO A 3 -2.98 -14.96 -12.55
N PRO A 4 -2.65 -15.43 -11.33
CA PRO A 4 -3.46 -15.16 -10.14
C PRO A 4 -3.68 -13.68 -9.85
N SER A 5 -2.73 -12.82 -10.24
CA SER A 5 -2.82 -11.35 -10.12
C SER A 5 -3.47 -10.66 -11.34
N GLY A 6 -4.05 -11.43 -12.26
CA GLY A 6 -4.73 -10.91 -13.46
C GLY A 6 -3.77 -10.32 -14.50
N ALA A 7 -4.25 -9.37 -15.27
CA ALA A 7 -3.45 -8.66 -16.27
C ALA A 7 -2.29 -7.88 -15.60
N GLN A 8 -1.19 -7.76 -16.34
CA GLN A 8 0.05 -7.12 -15.88
C GLN A 8 0.29 -5.84 -16.68
N TYR A 9 0.55 -4.74 -16.00
CA TYR A 9 0.79 -3.44 -16.61
C TYR A 9 2.20 -3.00 -16.27
N GLU A 10 3.11 -3.20 -17.22
CA GLU A 10 4.50 -2.74 -17.08
C GLU A 10 4.60 -1.25 -17.41
N ILE A 11 5.34 -0.54 -16.59
CA ILE A 11 5.80 0.84 -16.79
C ILE A 11 7.31 0.88 -16.72
N ALA A 12 7.96 1.72 -17.52
CA ALA A 12 9.42 1.79 -17.61
C ALA A 12 9.90 3.22 -17.83
N SER A 13 11.02 3.57 -17.20
CA SER A 13 11.71 4.85 -17.36
C SER A 13 13.17 4.73 -16.91
N GLY A 14 14.11 5.38 -17.62
CA GLY A 14 15.51 5.48 -17.20
C GLY A 14 16.24 4.14 -16.99
N GLY A 15 15.80 3.06 -17.67
CA GLY A 15 16.35 1.71 -17.48
C GLY A 15 15.71 0.92 -16.33
N ALA A 16 14.87 1.54 -15.52
CA ALA A 16 14.07 0.86 -14.50
C ALA A 16 12.71 0.43 -15.06
N SER A 17 12.11 -0.61 -14.45
CA SER A 17 10.74 -1.03 -14.75
C SER A 17 9.98 -1.41 -13.48
N ALA A 18 8.67 -1.25 -13.51
CA ALA A 18 7.78 -1.72 -12.47
C ALA A 18 6.54 -2.37 -13.08
N VAL A 19 5.90 -3.27 -12.35
CA VAL A 19 4.70 -3.98 -12.82
C VAL A 19 3.57 -3.76 -11.84
N VAL A 20 2.47 -3.21 -12.34
CA VAL A 20 1.20 -3.04 -11.64
C VAL A 20 0.23 -4.14 -12.07
N THR A 21 -0.62 -4.62 -11.18
CA THR A 21 -1.52 -5.74 -11.44
C THR A 21 -2.98 -5.34 -11.48
N GLU A 22 -3.77 -6.09 -12.26
CA GLU A 22 -5.22 -5.99 -12.27
C GLU A 22 -5.81 -6.29 -10.88
N ILE A 23 -5.42 -7.41 -10.28
CA ILE A 23 -5.97 -7.79 -8.98
C ILE A 23 -5.26 -7.03 -7.87
N GLY A 24 -6.06 -6.27 -7.11
CA GLY A 24 -5.59 -5.43 -6.01
C GLY A 24 -5.03 -4.07 -6.42
N GLY A 25 -4.90 -3.79 -7.74
CA GLY A 25 -4.37 -2.50 -8.24
C GLY A 25 -2.95 -2.17 -7.77
N GLY A 26 -2.17 -3.17 -7.33
CA GLY A 26 -0.94 -2.97 -6.59
C GLY A 26 0.34 -3.24 -7.39
N LEU A 27 1.48 -2.93 -6.78
CA LEU A 27 2.83 -3.15 -7.33
C LEU A 27 3.28 -4.60 -7.11
N ARG A 28 3.30 -5.42 -8.18
CA ARG A 28 3.84 -6.77 -8.12
C ARG A 28 5.36 -6.82 -8.14
N ALA A 29 5.97 -5.95 -8.91
CA ALA A 29 7.42 -5.94 -9.09
C ALA A 29 7.97 -4.52 -9.28
N TYR A 30 9.08 -4.26 -8.65
CA TYR A 30 10.01 -3.16 -8.90
C TYR A 30 11.41 -3.72 -8.63
N PRO A 31 12.04 -4.34 -9.65
CA PRO A 31 13.27 -5.10 -9.49
C PRO A 31 14.40 -4.31 -8.84
N GLY A 32 15.12 -4.95 -7.93
CA GLY A 32 16.21 -4.33 -7.17
C GLY A 32 15.76 -3.41 -6.02
N VAL A 33 14.50 -3.00 -5.99
CA VAL A 33 13.95 -2.04 -5.01
C VAL A 33 12.96 -2.72 -4.07
N LEU A 34 11.94 -3.38 -4.62
CA LEU A 34 10.89 -4.01 -3.82
C LEU A 34 10.97 -5.55 -3.86
N LEU A 35 10.60 -6.16 -2.74
CA LEU A 35 10.33 -7.58 -2.67
C LEU A 35 8.98 -7.86 -3.36
N GLY A 36 9.06 -8.26 -4.61
CA GLY A 36 7.89 -8.65 -5.41
C GLY A 36 7.47 -10.11 -5.18
N TYR A 37 6.61 -10.58 -6.10
CA TYR A 37 6.20 -11.98 -6.18
C TYR A 37 6.11 -12.45 -7.64
N GLY A 38 6.18 -13.76 -7.86
CA GLY A 38 6.20 -14.35 -9.18
C GLY A 38 4.88 -14.16 -9.94
N LEU A 39 4.94 -14.27 -11.27
CA LEU A 39 3.77 -14.14 -12.15
C LEU A 39 2.68 -15.19 -11.82
N ASP A 40 3.12 -16.41 -11.48
CA ASP A 40 2.25 -17.55 -11.19
C ASP A 40 1.92 -17.68 -9.69
N GLU A 41 2.34 -16.71 -8.89
CA GLU A 41 2.09 -16.68 -7.45
C GLU A 41 0.88 -15.80 -7.12
N MET A 42 0.07 -16.25 -6.14
CA MET A 42 -0.90 -15.38 -5.48
C MET A 42 -0.16 -14.40 -4.56
N CYS A 43 -0.60 -13.15 -4.53
CA CYS A 43 -0.02 -12.16 -3.63
C CYS A 43 -0.20 -12.57 -2.17
N GLY A 44 0.89 -12.96 -1.51
CA GLY A 44 0.93 -13.19 -0.07
C GLY A 44 1.31 -11.92 0.69
N SER A 45 0.93 -11.84 1.97
CA SER A 45 1.33 -10.77 2.90
C SER A 45 1.12 -9.34 2.37
N ALA A 46 0.09 -9.14 1.56
CA ALA A 46 -0.29 -7.86 0.95
C ALA A 46 0.80 -7.13 0.15
N ARG A 47 1.85 -7.84 -0.30
CA ARG A 47 3.00 -7.24 -1.00
C ARG A 47 2.59 -6.30 -2.13
N GLY A 48 2.87 -5.00 -1.94
CA GLY A 48 2.59 -3.93 -2.90
C GLY A 48 1.11 -3.61 -3.13
N GLN A 49 0.19 -4.20 -2.38
CA GLN A 49 -1.26 -3.98 -2.55
C GLN A 49 -1.74 -2.65 -1.99
N VAL A 50 -2.85 -2.18 -2.53
CA VAL A 50 -3.63 -1.03 -2.02
C VAL A 50 -4.53 -1.50 -0.89
N LEU A 51 -4.49 -0.80 0.23
CA LEU A 51 -5.22 -1.11 1.46
C LEU A 51 -6.33 -0.07 1.66
N ALA A 52 -7.53 -0.35 1.16
CA ALA A 52 -8.68 0.57 1.24
C ALA A 52 -9.98 -0.22 1.43
N PRO A 53 -10.98 0.34 2.11
CA PRO A 53 -11.11 1.67 2.70
C PRO A 53 -10.61 1.80 4.15
N TRP A 54 -9.75 0.91 4.62
CA TRP A 54 -8.95 1.04 5.83
C TRP A 54 -7.65 0.25 5.68
N PRO A 55 -6.51 0.76 6.17
CA PRO A 55 -5.27 0.00 6.29
C PRO A 55 -5.27 -0.81 7.58
N ASN A 56 -4.39 -1.80 7.68
CA ASN A 56 -4.16 -2.61 8.85
C ASN A 56 -5.43 -3.27 9.41
N ARG A 57 -5.50 -3.54 10.72
CA ARG A 57 -6.55 -4.35 11.37
C ARG A 57 -7.69 -3.50 11.89
N LEU A 58 -8.91 -4.06 11.80
CA LEU A 58 -10.09 -3.66 12.54
C LEU A 58 -10.48 -4.83 13.47
N ALA A 59 -10.35 -4.62 14.76
CA ALA A 59 -10.66 -5.62 15.78
C ALA A 59 -12.13 -6.05 15.69
N ASP A 60 -12.39 -7.35 15.78
CA ASP A 60 -13.71 -7.97 15.66
C ASP A 60 -14.46 -7.63 14.36
N GLY A 61 -13.84 -6.90 13.42
CA GLY A 61 -14.48 -6.38 12.22
C GLY A 61 -15.63 -5.41 12.50
N ARG A 62 -15.73 -4.85 13.70
CA ARG A 62 -16.87 -4.03 14.14
C ARG A 62 -16.51 -2.56 14.25
N TYR A 63 -17.43 -1.70 13.82
CA TYR A 63 -17.32 -0.25 14.01
C TYR A 63 -18.71 0.38 14.01
N THR A 64 -18.79 1.62 14.49
CA THR A 64 -20.00 2.43 14.47
C THR A 64 -19.79 3.64 13.58
N TRP A 65 -20.69 3.85 12.64
CA TRP A 65 -20.67 5.04 11.79
C TRP A 65 -22.03 5.74 11.81
N GLU A 66 -22.07 7.01 12.20
CA GLU A 66 -23.31 7.81 12.32
C GLU A 66 -24.41 7.13 13.13
N GLY A 67 -24.02 6.38 14.18
CA GLY A 67 -24.93 5.66 15.07
C GLY A 67 -25.37 4.29 14.56
N GLU A 68 -24.94 3.87 13.38
CA GLU A 68 -25.16 2.54 12.82
C GLU A 68 -24.01 1.59 13.19
N GLU A 69 -24.31 0.45 13.83
CA GLU A 69 -23.32 -0.60 14.05
C GLU A 69 -23.13 -1.42 12.77
N LEU A 70 -21.90 -1.54 12.33
CA LEU A 70 -21.50 -2.21 11.10
C LEU A 70 -20.52 -3.35 11.40
N GLN A 71 -20.68 -4.49 10.70
CA GLN A 71 -19.87 -5.69 10.85
C GLN A 71 -19.27 -6.12 9.53
N LEU A 72 -17.94 -6.06 9.43
CA LEU A 72 -17.16 -6.59 8.33
C LEU A 72 -16.80 -8.06 8.53
N PRO A 73 -16.61 -8.83 7.45
CA PRO A 73 -16.08 -10.19 7.53
C PRO A 73 -14.69 -10.22 8.17
N LEU A 74 -14.44 -11.20 9.04
CA LEU A 74 -13.11 -11.41 9.62
C LEU A 74 -12.21 -12.08 8.58
N THR A 75 -11.33 -11.32 7.98
CA THR A 75 -10.41 -11.78 6.92
C THR A 75 -9.06 -12.26 7.46
N GLU A 76 -8.81 -12.03 8.74
CA GLU A 76 -7.69 -12.58 9.52
C GLU A 76 -8.25 -13.30 10.78
N PRO A 77 -8.83 -14.51 10.63
CA PRO A 77 -9.59 -15.16 11.70
C PRO A 77 -8.76 -15.48 12.95
N HIS A 78 -7.45 -15.75 12.79
CA HIS A 78 -6.58 -16.09 13.92
C HIS A 78 -6.32 -14.90 14.87
N SER A 79 -6.45 -13.67 14.39
CA SER A 79 -6.37 -12.44 15.19
C SER A 79 -7.76 -11.90 15.57
N GLY A 80 -8.85 -12.49 15.02
CA GLY A 80 -10.19 -11.96 15.17
C GLY A 80 -10.43 -10.64 14.45
N SER A 81 -9.69 -10.36 13.37
CA SER A 81 -9.71 -9.05 12.72
C SER A 81 -10.20 -9.10 11.28
N ALA A 82 -10.77 -7.97 10.81
CA ALA A 82 -10.85 -7.62 9.42
C ALA A 82 -9.60 -6.82 9.05
N ILE A 83 -8.83 -7.24 8.02
CA ILE A 83 -7.54 -6.65 7.70
C ILE A 83 -7.46 -6.10 6.28
N HIS A 84 -6.86 -4.90 6.14
CA HIS A 84 -6.42 -4.29 4.88
C HIS A 84 -7.54 -4.01 3.87
N GLY A 85 -8.72 -3.67 4.33
CA GLY A 85 -9.80 -3.21 3.47
C GLY A 85 -10.46 -4.28 2.61
N LEU A 86 -11.05 -3.83 1.50
CA LEU A 86 -11.95 -4.62 0.65
C LEU A 86 -11.47 -4.76 -0.79
N VAL A 87 -10.38 -4.05 -1.18
CA VAL A 87 -10.00 -3.94 -2.60
C VAL A 87 -8.79 -4.79 -3.00
N ARG A 88 -8.13 -5.45 -2.04
CA ARG A 88 -6.93 -6.26 -2.29
C ARG A 88 -7.11 -7.39 -3.29
N TRP A 89 -8.32 -7.93 -3.38
CA TRP A 89 -8.68 -9.04 -4.28
C TRP A 89 -9.68 -8.61 -5.35
N ALA A 90 -9.98 -7.31 -5.43
CA ALA A 90 -10.84 -6.76 -6.46
C ALA A 90 -10.10 -6.63 -7.79
N SER A 91 -10.83 -6.74 -8.89
CA SER A 91 -10.33 -6.40 -10.22
C SER A 91 -10.33 -4.88 -10.38
N TRP A 92 -9.19 -4.32 -10.78
CA TRP A 92 -9.00 -2.93 -11.13
C TRP A 92 -8.80 -2.81 -12.64
N GLN A 93 -9.20 -1.69 -13.22
CA GLN A 93 -9.06 -1.45 -14.64
C GLN A 93 -8.10 -0.30 -14.91
N PRO A 94 -7.24 -0.39 -15.93
CA PRO A 94 -6.41 0.71 -16.35
C PRO A 94 -7.28 1.74 -17.09
N VAL A 95 -7.34 2.96 -16.59
CA VAL A 95 -8.07 4.07 -17.23
C VAL A 95 -7.14 5.03 -17.99
N GLU A 96 -5.86 5.03 -17.66
CA GLU A 96 -4.81 5.75 -18.36
C GLU A 96 -3.53 4.91 -18.43
N ARG A 97 -2.83 4.95 -19.59
CA ARG A 97 -1.56 4.25 -19.77
C ARG A 97 -0.61 5.04 -20.66
N ALA A 98 0.65 5.09 -20.23
CA ALA A 98 1.79 5.54 -21.02
C ALA A 98 2.99 4.61 -20.77
N ALA A 99 4.12 4.86 -21.40
CA ALA A 99 5.31 4.02 -21.21
C ALA A 99 5.82 4.05 -19.76
N ASP A 100 5.70 5.20 -19.10
CA ASP A 100 6.21 5.51 -17.76
C ASP A 100 5.13 5.53 -16.65
N ARG A 101 3.85 5.36 -17.01
CA ARG A 101 2.75 5.45 -16.03
C ARG A 101 1.55 4.58 -16.37
N VAL A 102 0.80 4.22 -15.33
CA VAL A 102 -0.52 3.61 -15.42
C VAL A 102 -1.39 4.15 -14.30
N THR A 103 -2.65 4.49 -14.62
CA THR A 103 -3.69 4.80 -13.63
C THR A 103 -4.68 3.64 -13.57
N MET A 104 -4.78 3.02 -12.40
CA MET A 104 -5.72 1.95 -12.11
C MET A 104 -6.95 2.53 -11.41
N GLU A 105 -8.15 2.06 -11.78
CA GLU A 105 -9.42 2.49 -11.21
C GLU A 105 -10.22 1.29 -10.70
N HIS A 106 -10.89 1.47 -9.57
CA HIS A 106 -11.85 0.52 -9.01
C HIS A 106 -13.05 1.24 -8.41
N LEU A 107 -14.26 0.84 -8.80
CA LEU A 107 -15.49 1.27 -8.16
C LEU A 107 -15.88 0.26 -7.07
N LEU A 108 -15.63 0.63 -5.82
CA LEU A 108 -16.08 -0.15 -4.66
C LEU A 108 -17.57 0.08 -4.45
N HIS A 109 -18.36 -0.94 -4.75
CA HIS A 109 -19.80 -0.95 -4.48
C HIS A 109 -20.12 -1.23 -3.01
N PRO A 110 -21.30 -0.78 -2.53
CA PRO A 110 -21.79 -1.13 -1.19
C PRO A 110 -21.82 -2.65 -0.99
N GLN A 111 -21.35 -3.07 0.16
CA GLN A 111 -21.36 -4.49 0.55
C GLN A 111 -21.60 -4.63 2.06
N PRO A 112 -21.95 -5.84 2.56
CA PRO A 112 -22.17 -6.05 3.98
C PRO A 112 -21.01 -5.53 4.84
N GLY A 113 -21.32 -4.70 5.83
CA GLY A 113 -20.37 -4.06 6.72
C GLY A 113 -19.70 -2.80 6.18
N TYR A 114 -19.85 -2.48 4.88
CA TYR A 114 -19.39 -1.21 4.30
C TYR A 114 -20.37 -0.73 3.22
N PRO A 115 -21.52 -0.14 3.61
CA PRO A 115 -22.61 0.24 2.70
C PRO A 115 -22.36 1.58 1.98
N PHE A 116 -21.15 1.82 1.50
CA PHE A 116 -20.72 3.06 0.86
C PHE A 116 -20.14 2.80 -0.53
N THR A 117 -20.24 3.79 -1.43
CA THR A 117 -19.68 3.71 -2.78
C THR A 117 -18.47 4.61 -2.88
N LEU A 118 -17.32 4.05 -3.22
CA LEU A 118 -16.09 4.81 -3.45
C LEU A 118 -15.55 4.56 -4.85
N LEU A 119 -15.18 5.62 -5.56
CA LEU A 119 -14.40 5.53 -6.78
C LEU A 119 -12.92 5.75 -6.42
N LEU A 120 -12.14 4.70 -6.54
CA LEU A 120 -10.71 4.69 -6.20
C LEU A 120 -9.87 4.75 -7.47
N ARG A 121 -8.84 5.61 -7.47
CA ARG A 121 -7.81 5.63 -8.51
C ARG A 121 -6.43 5.64 -7.88
N VAL A 122 -5.50 4.89 -8.50
CA VAL A 122 -4.08 4.91 -8.13
C VAL A 122 -3.27 5.07 -9.41
N GLU A 123 -2.56 6.18 -9.51
CA GLU A 123 -1.58 6.41 -10.56
C GLU A 123 -0.20 5.97 -10.06
N TYR A 124 0.45 5.14 -10.84
CA TYR A 124 1.85 4.76 -10.68
C TYR A 124 2.65 5.41 -11.81
N ARG A 125 3.64 6.21 -11.45
CA ARG A 125 4.52 6.88 -12.40
C ARG A 125 5.98 6.59 -12.05
N LEU A 126 6.70 6.05 -13.02
CA LEU A 126 8.13 5.76 -12.89
C LEU A 126 8.94 6.86 -13.59
N ALA A 127 9.95 7.37 -12.89
CA ALA A 127 10.93 8.32 -13.41
C ALA A 127 12.36 7.78 -13.19
N ALA A 128 13.37 8.51 -13.64
CA ALA A 128 14.76 8.07 -13.51
C ALA A 128 15.24 8.00 -12.05
N ASP A 129 14.63 8.79 -11.17
CA ASP A 129 14.93 8.92 -9.74
C ASP A 129 14.01 8.11 -8.83
N GLY A 130 13.02 7.40 -9.40
CA GLY A 130 12.16 6.53 -8.62
C GLY A 130 10.71 6.45 -9.07
N LEU A 131 9.86 6.01 -8.16
CA LEU A 131 8.43 5.76 -8.36
C LEU A 131 7.61 6.76 -7.55
N THR A 132 6.62 7.39 -8.19
CA THR A 132 5.57 8.19 -7.54
C THR A 132 4.24 7.44 -7.61
N VAL A 133 3.49 7.42 -6.51
CA VAL A 133 2.17 6.80 -6.41
C VAL A 133 1.17 7.83 -5.89
N ARG A 134 0.21 8.22 -6.71
CA ARG A 134 -0.87 9.13 -6.33
C ARG A 134 -2.17 8.36 -6.17
N THR A 135 -2.78 8.48 -5.02
CA THR A 135 -4.04 7.83 -4.69
C THR A 135 -5.15 8.86 -4.56
N THR A 136 -6.29 8.61 -5.20
CA THR A 136 -7.52 9.38 -5.01
C THR A 136 -8.66 8.45 -4.63
N ALA A 137 -9.55 8.93 -3.75
CA ALA A 137 -10.76 8.23 -3.37
C ALA A 137 -11.92 9.22 -3.32
N GLU A 138 -12.89 9.08 -4.22
CA GLU A 138 -14.09 9.91 -4.27
C GLU A 138 -15.26 9.15 -3.66
N ASN A 139 -16.04 9.81 -2.80
CA ASN A 139 -17.32 9.28 -2.39
C ASN A 139 -18.36 9.47 -3.51
N ALA A 140 -18.55 8.42 -4.30
CA ALA A 140 -19.52 8.37 -5.38
C ALA A 140 -20.94 7.96 -4.91
N GLY A 141 -21.14 7.83 -3.59
CA GLY A 141 -22.40 7.47 -2.97
C GLY A 141 -23.26 8.68 -2.57
N THR A 142 -24.30 8.41 -1.80
CA THR A 142 -25.30 9.41 -1.39
C THR A 142 -25.28 9.74 0.10
N ARG A 143 -24.40 9.09 0.87
CA ARG A 143 -24.20 9.34 2.31
C ARG A 143 -22.70 9.46 2.61
N ALA A 144 -22.37 10.15 3.69
CA ALA A 144 -20.99 10.29 4.12
C ALA A 144 -20.33 8.90 4.37
N ALA A 145 -19.12 8.73 3.90
CA ALA A 145 -18.37 7.48 4.02
C ALA A 145 -17.13 7.63 4.92
N PRO A 146 -16.88 6.68 5.86
CA PRO A 146 -15.61 6.60 6.57
C PRO A 146 -14.53 6.06 5.63
N PHE A 147 -13.40 6.72 5.55
CA PHE A 147 -12.32 6.34 4.66
C PHE A 147 -10.95 6.39 5.34
N GLY A 148 -10.15 5.42 5.04
CA GLY A 148 -8.72 5.41 5.27
C GLY A 148 -8.04 4.53 4.23
N CYS A 149 -6.77 4.74 3.94
CA CYS A 149 -6.04 3.87 3.06
C CYS A 149 -4.55 3.78 3.41
N GLY A 150 -3.89 2.80 2.83
CA GLY A 150 -2.47 2.57 2.92
C GLY A 150 -1.94 1.83 1.70
N HIS A 151 -0.63 1.74 1.61
CA HIS A 151 0.07 0.92 0.64
C HIS A 151 1.10 0.04 1.36
N HIS A 152 1.38 -1.13 0.80
CA HIS A 152 2.18 -2.15 1.49
C HIS A 152 3.48 -2.52 0.73
N PRO A 153 4.34 -1.53 0.39
CA PRO A 153 5.62 -1.82 -0.24
C PRO A 153 6.55 -2.52 0.75
N TYR A 154 7.23 -3.56 0.29
CA TYR A 154 8.35 -4.17 1.01
C TYR A 154 9.65 -3.79 0.33
N VAL A 155 10.48 -3.00 0.96
CA VAL A 155 11.85 -2.74 0.48
C VAL A 155 12.64 -4.03 0.56
N ALA A 156 13.16 -4.46 -0.57
CA ALA A 156 13.91 -5.71 -0.66
C ALA A 156 15.26 -5.62 0.04
N ALA A 157 15.62 -6.68 0.75
CA ALA A 157 16.97 -6.84 1.26
C ALA A 157 17.84 -7.49 0.17
N PRO A 158 18.89 -6.84 -0.35
CA PRO A 158 19.75 -7.41 -1.39
C PRO A 158 20.41 -8.73 -0.99
N SER A 159 20.75 -8.89 0.28
CA SER A 159 21.27 -10.14 0.86
C SER A 159 20.21 -11.25 1.02
N GLY A 160 18.92 -10.90 0.85
CA GLY A 160 17.79 -11.76 1.17
C GLY A 160 17.45 -11.82 2.67
N ARG A 161 18.01 -10.92 3.50
CA ARG A 161 17.78 -10.86 4.94
C ARG A 161 17.53 -9.42 5.39
N VAL A 162 16.37 -9.16 5.96
CA VAL A 162 16.01 -7.83 6.52
C VAL A 162 16.97 -7.43 7.65
N ASP A 163 17.59 -8.41 8.32
CA ASP A 163 18.55 -8.16 9.40
C ASP A 163 19.75 -7.34 8.94
N ASP A 164 20.11 -7.43 7.66
CA ASP A 164 21.24 -6.73 7.04
C ASP A 164 20.85 -5.35 6.50
N LEU A 165 19.57 -4.95 6.65
CA LEU A 165 19.13 -3.61 6.26
C LEU A 165 19.39 -2.58 7.35
N GLU A 166 19.56 -1.35 6.93
CA GLU A 166 19.47 -0.17 7.78
C GLU A 166 18.15 0.57 7.57
N LEU A 167 17.61 1.11 8.64
CA LEU A 167 16.46 2.00 8.65
C LEU A 167 16.87 3.28 9.39
N GLU A 168 16.86 4.41 8.71
CA GLU A 168 17.29 5.72 9.24
C GLU A 168 18.73 5.73 9.77
N GLY A 169 19.62 4.94 9.15
CA GLY A 169 21.01 4.80 9.54
C GLY A 169 21.26 3.83 10.72
N GLU A 170 20.21 3.16 11.21
CA GLU A 170 20.31 2.19 12.28
C GLU A 170 20.05 0.77 11.77
N PRO A 171 20.90 -0.23 12.12
CA PRO A 171 20.71 -1.61 11.70
C PRO A 171 19.34 -2.15 12.14
N VAL A 172 18.63 -2.83 11.25
CA VAL A 172 17.40 -3.56 11.60
C VAL A 172 17.76 -4.74 12.50
N GLY A 173 18.79 -5.50 12.17
CA GLY A 173 19.24 -6.65 12.96
C GLY A 173 18.13 -7.67 13.20
N GLU A 174 18.18 -8.36 14.33
CA GLU A 174 17.18 -9.35 14.73
C GLU A 174 15.88 -8.76 15.30
N ARG A 175 15.73 -7.42 15.28
CA ARG A 175 14.50 -6.77 15.75
C ARG A 175 13.29 -7.29 14.99
N LYS A 176 12.20 -7.51 15.69
CA LYS A 176 10.90 -7.81 15.11
C LYS A 176 10.07 -6.54 15.18
N LEU A 177 9.94 -5.86 14.06
CA LEU A 177 9.10 -4.69 13.93
C LEU A 177 7.72 -5.14 13.46
N ASP A 178 6.70 -4.71 14.14
CA ASP A 178 5.27 -4.71 13.75
C ASP A 178 4.65 -3.53 14.50
N GLU A 179 5.01 -2.32 14.07
CA GLU A 179 4.72 -1.11 14.81
C GLU A 179 4.22 0.02 13.93
N THR A 180 3.25 0.77 14.44
CA THR A 180 2.70 1.95 13.80
C THR A 180 3.22 3.20 14.48
N GLN A 181 3.65 4.18 13.68
CA GLN A 181 4.17 5.46 14.13
C GLN A 181 3.34 6.60 13.49
N HIS A 182 3.01 7.63 14.31
CA HIS A 182 2.50 8.89 13.76
C HIS A 182 3.70 9.73 13.32
N ARG A 183 4.11 9.50 12.09
CA ARG A 183 5.29 10.14 11.51
C ARG A 183 5.14 10.22 9.98
N GLY A 184 4.84 11.39 9.47
CA GLY A 184 4.92 11.67 8.03
C GLY A 184 6.34 11.93 7.54
N GLY A 185 6.52 12.12 6.25
CA GLY A 185 7.77 12.53 5.63
C GLY A 185 8.50 11.43 4.87
N ALA A 186 9.79 11.25 5.13
CA ALA A 186 10.64 10.30 4.41
C ALA A 186 11.37 9.35 5.36
N TRP A 187 11.56 8.11 4.89
CA TRP A 187 12.25 7.04 5.63
C TRP A 187 13.32 6.42 4.75
N ARG A 188 14.58 6.56 5.19
CA ARG A 188 15.73 6.02 4.47
C ARG A 188 15.95 4.56 4.85
N VAL A 189 16.05 3.72 3.84
CA VAL A 189 16.32 2.28 3.96
C VAL A 189 17.56 1.95 3.14
N ARG A 190 18.27 0.87 3.47
CA ARG A 190 19.44 0.39 2.74
C ARG A 190 20.55 1.44 2.66
N ASP A 191 20.95 1.98 3.81
CA ASP A 191 22.00 3.04 3.90
C ASP A 191 21.67 4.28 3.01
N GLY A 192 20.37 4.56 2.86
CA GLY A 192 19.89 5.68 2.06
C GLY A 192 19.82 5.42 0.54
N GLU A 193 20.11 4.21 0.07
CA GLU A 193 19.92 3.85 -1.35
C GLU A 193 18.45 3.86 -1.77
N VAL A 194 17.54 3.61 -0.82
CA VAL A 194 16.10 3.64 -1.02
C VAL A 194 15.48 4.56 0.01
N THR A 195 14.72 5.55 -0.43
CA THR A 195 13.92 6.41 0.44
C THR A 195 12.45 6.22 0.10
N VAL A 196 11.65 5.77 1.07
CA VAL A 196 10.20 5.82 0.97
C VAL A 196 9.75 7.16 1.53
N TRP A 197 8.99 7.94 0.78
CA TRP A 197 8.50 9.25 1.20
C TRP A 197 6.99 9.36 1.02
N ALA A 198 6.37 10.26 1.76
CA ALA A 198 4.96 10.53 1.67
C ALA A 198 4.67 12.01 1.98
N ASP A 199 3.63 12.56 1.35
CA ASP A 199 3.13 13.90 1.67
C ASP A 199 2.32 13.90 2.98
N ASP A 200 1.82 15.08 3.38
CA ASP A 200 1.09 15.27 4.63
C ASP A 200 -0.26 14.51 4.70
N ALA A 201 -0.74 13.98 3.58
CA ALA A 201 -1.94 13.16 3.56
C ALA A 201 -1.72 11.75 4.16
N TRP A 202 -0.45 11.36 4.36
CA TRP A 202 -0.03 10.07 4.92
C TRP A 202 0.71 10.26 6.26
N PRO A 203 0.03 10.69 7.32
CA PRO A 203 0.70 11.00 8.59
C PRO A 203 1.13 9.78 9.40
N TRP A 204 0.75 8.57 8.97
CA TRP A 204 1.05 7.32 9.67
C TRP A 204 1.98 6.43 8.87
N LEU A 205 2.85 5.73 9.58
CA LEU A 205 3.74 4.71 9.04
C LEU A 205 3.57 3.40 9.80
N GLN A 206 3.42 2.29 9.07
CA GLN A 206 3.60 0.96 9.63
C GLN A 206 4.94 0.40 9.18
N LEU A 207 5.70 -0.15 10.12
CA LEU A 207 6.93 -0.89 9.88
C LEU A 207 6.72 -2.36 10.22
N PHE A 208 7.12 -3.25 9.29
CA PHE A 208 7.00 -4.68 9.52
C PHE A 208 8.18 -5.45 8.90
N THR A 209 8.87 -6.25 9.71
CA THR A 209 10.06 -7.02 9.28
C THR A 209 9.76 -8.30 8.52
N GLY A 210 8.49 -8.55 8.17
CA GLY A 210 8.12 -9.69 7.34
C GLY A 210 8.35 -11.04 8.01
N ASP A 211 8.06 -11.16 9.30
CA ASP A 211 8.22 -12.40 10.09
C ASP A 211 7.14 -13.46 9.78
N LEU A 212 6.74 -13.56 8.51
CA LEU A 212 5.74 -14.49 8.00
C LEU A 212 6.39 -15.59 7.13
N PRO A 213 5.79 -16.79 7.04
CA PRO A 213 6.37 -17.92 6.31
C PRO A 213 6.62 -17.67 4.82
N ASP A 214 5.85 -16.80 4.17
CA ASP A 214 5.97 -16.44 2.75
C ASP A 214 6.98 -15.31 2.51
N ILE A 215 7.19 -14.42 3.47
CA ILE A 215 8.19 -13.33 3.41
C ILE A 215 9.55 -13.79 3.94
N ARG A 216 9.57 -14.47 5.09
CA ARG A 216 10.79 -14.99 5.72
C ARG A 216 11.85 -13.92 5.94
N ARG A 217 11.46 -12.74 6.39
CA ARG A 217 12.37 -11.61 6.64
C ARG A 217 13.26 -11.23 5.44
N ARG A 218 12.72 -11.31 4.20
CA ARG A 218 13.46 -10.95 2.98
C ARG A 218 13.31 -9.48 2.57
N GLY A 219 12.49 -8.72 3.28
CA GLY A 219 12.25 -7.31 3.02
C GLY A 219 11.57 -6.64 4.19
N LEU A 220 11.72 -5.32 4.27
CA LEU A 220 11.10 -4.45 5.26
C LEU A 220 9.86 -3.78 4.65
N ALA A 221 8.69 -4.02 5.21
CA ALA A 221 7.51 -3.23 4.87
C ALA A 221 7.64 -1.84 5.49
N VAL A 222 7.47 -0.82 4.65
CA VAL A 222 7.46 0.60 5.02
C VAL A 222 6.18 1.17 4.41
N GLU A 223 5.11 1.15 5.20
CA GLU A 223 3.75 1.34 4.71
C GLU A 223 3.23 2.74 5.03
N PRO A 224 3.11 3.64 4.04
CA PRO A 224 2.40 4.90 4.24
C PRO A 224 0.91 4.62 4.45
N MET A 225 0.33 5.24 5.49
CA MET A 225 -1.08 5.10 5.84
C MET A 225 -1.70 6.46 6.18
N THR A 226 -2.99 6.62 5.88
CA THR A 226 -3.75 7.83 6.25
C THR A 226 -4.22 7.80 7.70
N CYS A 227 -4.37 6.62 8.28
CA CYS A 227 -4.86 6.42 9.64
C CYS A 227 -4.22 5.17 10.28
N PRO A 228 -4.20 5.07 11.63
CA PRO A 228 -3.62 3.94 12.33
C PRO A 228 -4.50 2.68 12.26
N PRO A 229 -4.00 1.52 12.76
CA PRO A 229 -4.82 0.35 12.98
C PRO A 229 -6.07 0.68 13.80
N ASN A 230 -7.18 -0.01 13.52
CA ASN A 230 -8.45 0.12 14.22
C ASN A 230 -9.17 1.48 14.05
N ALA A 231 -8.75 2.30 13.08
CA ALA A 231 -9.29 3.66 12.86
C ALA A 231 -10.81 3.70 12.61
N LEU A 232 -11.37 2.70 11.91
CA LEU A 232 -12.83 2.62 11.74
C LEU A 232 -13.60 2.55 13.07
N ALA A 233 -13.03 1.89 14.07
CA ALA A 233 -13.66 1.77 15.39
C ALA A 233 -13.34 2.96 16.31
N THR A 234 -12.12 3.49 16.25
CA THR A 234 -11.67 4.58 17.14
C THR A 234 -11.99 5.97 16.61
N GLY A 235 -12.11 6.13 15.30
CA GLY A 235 -12.22 7.42 14.62
C GLY A 235 -10.89 8.15 14.44
N GLU A 236 -9.78 7.62 14.97
CA GLU A 236 -8.48 8.28 14.92
C GLU A 236 -7.94 8.36 13.49
N GLY A 237 -7.63 9.55 13.01
CA GLY A 237 -7.12 9.78 11.65
C GLY A 237 -8.08 9.37 10.52
N LEU A 238 -9.30 8.95 10.85
CA LEU A 238 -10.29 8.52 9.87
C LEU A 238 -10.81 9.71 9.08
N ILE A 239 -10.82 9.59 7.77
CA ILE A 239 -11.31 10.63 6.86
C ILE A 239 -12.81 10.44 6.66
N ARG A 240 -13.57 11.52 6.85
CA ARG A 240 -14.98 11.57 6.48
C ARG A 240 -15.09 12.15 5.07
N LEU A 241 -15.62 11.39 4.14
CA LEU A 241 -15.89 11.85 2.78
C LEU A 241 -17.41 12.09 2.62
N GLU A 242 -17.80 13.35 2.48
CA GLU A 242 -19.18 13.69 2.10
C GLU A 242 -19.43 13.27 0.63
N PRO A 243 -20.70 13.08 0.20
CA PRO A 243 -21.02 12.79 -1.20
C PRO A 243 -20.36 13.77 -2.17
N GLY A 244 -19.61 13.25 -3.14
CA GLY A 244 -18.84 14.03 -4.11
C GLY A 244 -17.51 14.59 -3.59
N GLN A 245 -17.17 14.42 -2.32
CA GLN A 245 -15.83 14.76 -1.83
C GLN A 245 -14.82 13.69 -2.18
N ALA A 246 -13.57 14.13 -2.38
CA ALA A 246 -12.45 13.25 -2.65
C ALA A 246 -11.29 13.48 -1.69
N PHE A 247 -10.61 12.40 -1.35
CA PHE A 247 -9.27 12.36 -0.79
C PHE A 247 -8.25 12.32 -1.93
N GLU A 248 -7.10 12.94 -1.72
CA GLU A 248 -5.92 12.79 -2.55
C GLU A 248 -4.68 12.77 -1.68
N GLY A 249 -3.75 11.88 -1.99
CA GLY A 249 -2.45 11.80 -1.32
C GLY A 249 -1.40 11.16 -2.23
N THR A 250 -0.15 11.55 -2.04
CA THR A 250 0.99 11.07 -2.83
C THR A 250 2.06 10.51 -1.93
N TRP A 251 2.60 9.36 -2.31
CA TRP A 251 3.80 8.79 -1.73
C TRP A 251 4.72 8.29 -2.84
N GLY A 252 5.92 7.91 -2.51
CA GLY A 252 6.84 7.40 -3.52
C GLY A 252 8.06 6.72 -2.95
N ILE A 253 8.88 6.27 -3.88
CA ILE A 253 10.16 5.62 -3.60
C ILE A 253 11.20 6.33 -4.45
N GLU A 254 12.16 6.99 -3.82
CA GLU A 254 13.37 7.48 -4.45
C GLU A 254 14.46 6.40 -4.37
N THR A 255 15.21 6.26 -5.45
CA THR A 255 16.38 5.41 -5.51
C THR A 255 17.60 6.28 -5.77
N ALA A 256 18.70 6.04 -5.07
CA ALA A 256 19.95 6.72 -5.37
C ALA A 256 20.29 6.43 -6.85
N THR A 257 20.27 7.47 -7.67
CA THR A 257 20.83 7.37 -9.03
C THR A 257 22.33 7.14 -8.86
N ASP A 258 22.86 6.12 -9.53
CA ASP A 258 24.31 5.99 -9.69
C ASP A 258 24.85 7.36 -10.16
N LYS A 259 25.49 8.10 -9.25
CA LYS A 259 26.28 9.25 -9.65
C LYS A 259 27.43 8.63 -10.41
N GLY A 260 27.28 8.57 -11.75
CA GLY A 260 28.37 8.17 -12.61
C GLY A 260 29.62 8.88 -12.11
N GLU A 261 30.65 8.11 -11.78
CA GLU A 261 31.98 8.63 -11.49
C GLU A 261 32.37 9.51 -12.68
N ASP A 262 32.30 10.83 -12.49
CA ASP A 262 32.95 11.76 -13.37
C ASP A 262 34.46 11.49 -13.27
N THR A 263 34.94 10.66 -14.20
CA THR A 263 36.36 10.44 -14.45
C THR A 263 36.90 11.44 -15.46
#